data_2ff1e86183e810dcbcb8ce3203187c52
#
_entry.id   2ff1e86183e810dcbcb8ce3203187c52
#
_cell.length_a   1.000
_cell.length_b   1.000
_cell.length_c   1.000
_cell.angle_alpha   90.00
_cell.angle_beta   90.00
_cell.angle_gamma   90.00
#
_symmetry.space_group_name_H-M   'P 1'
#
loop_
_entity.id
_entity.type
_entity.pdbx_description
1 polymer ?
#
loop_
_entity_poly.entity_id
_entity_poly.type
_entity_poly.pdbx_seq_one_letter_code
_entity_poly.pdbx_strand_id
1 'polypeptide(L)'
;MTPITKLNSVLRSVAIAFLVGTSMSHLLAQEKCSVEILTPLSGVTVQENTQVKGTASFSPGRFLWVFAHRKGLALWWPQGAGSAVVTSGRWEVMATLGQDRDVGREFEIVAAVVDASTNQDLLAWFKRAEESGNYQGINLPSTVGECRIAATTVMKTR
;
A
#
# COMPACT_ATOMS: atom_id res chain seq x y z
N MET A 1 -3.59 -67.02 71.53
CA MET A 1 -2.27 -66.63 71.00
C MET A 1 -2.45 -66.18 69.59
N THR A 2 -2.59 -64.91 69.38
CA THR A 2 -2.80 -64.31 68.04
C THR A 2 -1.73 -63.24 67.80
N PRO A 3 -0.95 -63.27 66.71
CA PRO A 3 -0.01 -62.21 66.42
C PRO A 3 -0.69 -61.10 65.68
N ILE A 4 -0.38 -59.90 66.07
CA ILE A 4 -0.80 -58.61 65.54
C ILE A 4 -0.02 -58.34 64.27
N THR A 5 -0.71 -58.21 63.14
CA THR A 5 -0.09 -57.82 61.84
C THR A 5 -0.10 -56.27 61.76
N LYS A 6 1.09 -55.68 61.60
CA LYS A 6 1.30 -54.25 61.40
C LYS A 6 0.90 -53.85 59.98
N LEU A 7 0.00 -52.91 59.88
CA LEU A 7 -0.43 -52.25 58.65
C LEU A 7 0.54 -51.09 58.32
N ASN A 8 1.38 -51.29 57.29
CA ASN A 8 2.25 -50.23 56.77
C ASN A 8 1.47 -49.36 55.78
N SER A 9 1.20 -48.13 56.20
CA SER A 9 0.63 -47.08 55.39
C SER A 9 1.71 -46.52 54.46
N VAL A 10 1.62 -46.79 53.14
CA VAL A 10 2.46 -46.16 52.11
C VAL A 10 1.74 -44.92 51.64
N LEU A 11 2.24 -43.74 52.06
CA LEU A 11 1.84 -42.45 51.53
C LEU A 11 2.40 -42.33 50.10
N ARG A 12 1.54 -42.37 49.12
CA ARG A 12 1.89 -42.02 47.74
C ARG A 12 1.70 -40.51 47.57
N SER A 13 2.84 -39.80 47.50
CA SER A 13 2.86 -38.37 47.14
C SER A 13 2.58 -38.25 45.64
N VAL A 14 1.41 -37.71 45.31
CA VAL A 14 1.07 -37.32 43.92
C VAL A 14 1.67 -35.94 43.68
N ALA A 15 2.76 -35.88 42.90
CA ALA A 15 3.31 -34.64 42.39
C ALA A 15 2.45 -34.17 41.22
N ILE A 16 1.65 -33.13 41.45
CA ILE A 16 0.94 -32.42 40.38
C ILE A 16 1.91 -31.46 39.70
N ALA A 17 2.42 -31.84 38.52
CA ALA A 17 3.19 -30.94 37.69
C ALA A 17 2.24 -29.93 37.02
N PHE A 18 2.27 -28.68 37.47
CA PHE A 18 1.64 -27.55 36.79
C PHE A 18 2.46 -27.24 35.54
N LEU A 19 1.97 -27.68 34.38
CA LEU A 19 2.42 -27.19 33.07
C LEU A 19 1.89 -25.76 32.88
N VAL A 20 2.74 -24.77 33.20
CA VAL A 20 2.49 -23.39 32.83
C VAL A 20 2.73 -23.26 31.33
N GLY A 21 1.65 -23.44 30.57
CA GLY A 21 1.64 -23.14 29.16
C GLY A 21 1.81 -21.64 28.93
N THR A 22 3.02 -21.21 28.61
CA THR A 22 3.28 -19.86 28.09
C THR A 22 2.66 -19.76 26.70
N SER A 23 1.41 -19.27 26.65
CA SER A 23 0.81 -18.83 25.40
C SER A 23 1.62 -17.63 24.88
N MET A 24 2.56 -17.88 23.99
CA MET A 24 3.17 -16.85 23.15
C MET A 24 2.06 -16.30 22.25
N SER A 25 1.38 -15.27 22.72
CA SER A 25 0.56 -14.41 21.88
C SER A 25 1.54 -13.73 20.90
N HIS A 26 1.65 -14.28 19.70
CA HIS A 26 2.23 -13.54 18.58
C HIS A 26 1.34 -12.33 18.35
N LEU A 27 1.70 -11.19 18.93
CA LEU A 27 1.22 -9.91 18.43
C LEU A 27 1.70 -9.84 16.99
N LEU A 28 0.83 -10.20 16.05
CA LEU A 28 0.97 -9.81 14.67
C LEU A 28 0.96 -8.29 14.69
N ALA A 29 2.15 -7.70 14.66
CA ALA A 29 2.29 -6.27 14.41
C ALA A 29 1.59 -6.03 13.08
N GLN A 30 0.41 -5.43 13.13
CA GLN A 30 -0.32 -5.04 11.93
C GLN A 30 0.58 -4.05 11.19
N GLU A 31 1.18 -4.51 10.08
CA GLU A 31 2.07 -3.67 9.28
C GLU A 31 1.27 -2.44 8.85
N LYS A 32 1.61 -1.32 9.46
CA LYS A 32 0.94 -0.05 9.23
C LYS A 32 1.24 0.38 7.80
N CYS A 33 0.22 0.39 6.96
CA CYS A 33 0.36 0.90 5.60
C CYS A 33 0.61 2.41 5.64
N SER A 34 1.69 2.85 4.97
CA SER A 34 2.01 4.25 4.80
C SER A 34 2.45 4.52 3.37
N VAL A 35 2.03 5.66 2.83
CA VAL A 35 2.46 6.18 1.54
C VAL A 35 2.62 7.68 1.67
N GLU A 36 3.73 8.21 1.13
CA GLU A 36 4.00 9.64 1.09
C GLU A 36 4.54 10.03 -0.27
N ILE A 37 4.15 11.21 -0.77
CA ILE A 37 4.78 11.89 -1.90
C ILE A 37 5.74 12.93 -1.34
N LEU A 38 7.03 12.78 -1.62
CA LEU A 38 8.08 13.71 -1.21
C LEU A 38 8.39 14.75 -2.28
N THR A 39 8.19 14.38 -3.55
CA THR A 39 8.43 15.23 -4.73
C THR A 39 7.41 14.89 -5.80
N PRO A 40 6.81 15.90 -6.45
CA PRO A 40 6.92 17.33 -6.18
C PRO A 40 6.19 17.74 -4.90
N LEU A 41 6.66 18.83 -4.27
CA LEU A 41 5.93 19.46 -3.15
C LEU A 41 4.65 20.13 -3.67
N SER A 42 3.67 20.28 -2.79
CA SER A 42 2.42 20.96 -3.15
C SER A 42 2.67 22.46 -3.46
N GLY A 43 2.01 22.97 -4.48
CA GLY A 43 2.09 24.37 -4.91
C GLY A 43 3.26 24.71 -5.84
N VAL A 44 4.16 23.76 -6.12
CA VAL A 44 5.28 24.01 -7.06
C VAL A 44 4.83 23.90 -8.51
N THR A 45 5.63 24.52 -9.40
CA THR A 45 5.48 24.36 -10.85
C THR A 45 6.30 23.20 -11.35
N VAL A 46 5.75 22.44 -12.30
CA VAL A 46 6.39 21.26 -12.87
C VAL A 46 6.22 21.24 -14.39
N GLN A 47 7.08 20.50 -15.07
CA GLN A 47 6.97 20.25 -16.52
C GLN A 47 5.92 19.16 -16.80
N GLU A 48 5.58 18.99 -18.08
CA GLU A 48 4.64 17.94 -18.52
C GLU A 48 5.07 16.55 -18.04
N ASN A 49 6.34 16.21 -18.26
CA ASN A 49 6.93 14.99 -17.72
C ASN A 49 7.66 15.32 -16.42
N THR A 50 7.13 14.87 -15.32
CA THR A 50 7.69 15.15 -13.99
C THR A 50 7.91 13.87 -13.20
N GLN A 51 9.05 13.81 -12.51
CA GLN A 51 9.36 12.68 -11.65
C GLN A 51 8.68 12.83 -10.30
N VAL A 52 7.81 11.87 -9.97
CA VAL A 52 7.14 11.77 -8.67
C VAL A 52 7.89 10.76 -7.82
N LYS A 53 8.29 11.16 -6.63
CA LYS A 53 9.05 10.31 -5.69
C LYS A 53 8.41 10.31 -4.31
N GLY A 54 8.60 9.23 -3.60
CA GLY A 54 8.08 9.12 -2.26
C GLY A 54 8.60 7.94 -1.47
N THR A 55 7.96 7.73 -0.34
CA THR A 55 8.18 6.57 0.52
C THR A 55 6.89 5.76 0.64
N ALA A 56 7.04 4.46 0.84
CA ALA A 56 5.91 3.58 1.09
C ALA A 56 6.34 2.36 1.91
N SER A 57 5.41 1.90 2.75
CA SER A 57 5.50 0.63 3.48
C SER A 57 4.11 0.01 3.50
N PHE A 58 3.99 -1.22 3.03
CA PHE A 58 2.72 -1.96 2.98
C PHE A 58 2.98 -3.47 2.90
N SER A 59 1.98 -4.25 3.25
CA SER A 59 2.07 -5.71 3.27
C SER A 59 2.29 -6.31 1.87
N PRO A 60 2.95 -7.48 1.77
CA PRO A 60 3.09 -8.22 0.52
C PRO A 60 1.74 -8.47 -0.18
N GLY A 61 1.74 -8.53 -1.50
CA GLY A 61 0.54 -8.69 -2.31
C GLY A 61 -0.29 -7.43 -2.49
N ARG A 62 0.26 -6.27 -2.11
CA ARG A 62 -0.26 -4.93 -2.39
C ARG A 62 0.61 -4.24 -3.42
N PHE A 63 0.04 -3.27 -4.12
CA PHE A 63 0.68 -2.59 -5.25
C PHE A 63 0.48 -1.10 -5.15
N LEU A 64 1.55 -0.34 -5.30
CA LEU A 64 1.51 1.11 -5.30
C LEU A 64 1.28 1.61 -6.73
N TRP A 65 0.27 2.45 -6.91
CA TRP A 65 -0.02 3.13 -8.17
C TRP A 65 -0.02 4.63 -7.99
N VAL A 66 0.43 5.34 -9.02
CA VAL A 66 0.36 6.80 -9.10
C VAL A 66 -0.69 7.17 -10.14
N PHE A 67 -1.51 8.16 -9.81
CA PHE A 67 -2.54 8.70 -10.70
C PHE A 67 -2.40 10.21 -10.75
N ALA A 68 -2.78 10.79 -11.89
CA ALA A 68 -2.85 12.24 -12.01
C ALA A 68 -4.12 12.64 -12.74
N HIS A 69 -4.63 13.83 -12.41
CA HIS A 69 -5.66 14.48 -13.21
C HIS A 69 -5.51 15.99 -13.17
N ARG A 70 -6.04 16.67 -14.18
CA ARG A 70 -6.23 18.11 -14.12
C ARG A 70 -7.32 18.41 -13.09
N LYS A 71 -7.06 19.26 -12.13
CA LYS A 71 -7.99 19.65 -11.08
C LYS A 71 -9.31 20.14 -11.68
N GLY A 72 -10.42 19.65 -11.15
CA GLY A 72 -11.76 19.90 -11.64
C GLY A 72 -12.28 18.87 -12.67
N LEU A 73 -11.48 17.90 -13.10
CA LEU A 73 -11.96 16.73 -13.83
C LEU A 73 -12.37 15.62 -12.85
N ALA A 74 -13.32 14.79 -13.25
CA ALA A 74 -13.78 13.65 -12.43
C ALA A 74 -12.92 12.41 -12.57
N LEU A 75 -12.25 12.25 -13.72
CA LEU A 75 -11.49 11.04 -14.05
C LEU A 75 -10.00 11.22 -13.82
N TRP A 76 -9.35 10.12 -13.54
CA TRP A 76 -7.92 10.01 -13.23
C TRP A 76 -7.21 9.17 -14.28
N TRP A 77 -5.95 9.46 -14.51
CA TRP A 77 -5.08 8.73 -15.42
C TRP A 77 -3.97 8.05 -14.63
N PRO A 78 -3.87 6.71 -14.69
CA PRO A 78 -2.72 5.99 -14.15
C PRO A 78 -1.42 6.49 -14.79
N GLN A 79 -0.37 6.63 -13.99
CA GLN A 79 0.92 7.16 -14.39
C GLN A 79 2.01 6.07 -14.35
N GLY A 80 3.09 6.30 -15.10
CA GLY A 80 4.17 5.31 -15.25
C GLY A 80 3.78 4.18 -16.21
N ALA A 81 4.50 3.08 -16.18
CA ALA A 81 4.27 1.90 -17.02
C ALA A 81 3.71 0.71 -16.22
N GLY A 82 3.05 0.98 -15.10
CA GLY A 82 2.53 -0.05 -14.20
C GLY A 82 2.61 0.38 -12.73
N SER A 83 2.49 -0.58 -11.83
CA SER A 83 2.67 -0.32 -10.39
C SER A 83 4.11 0.11 -10.08
N ALA A 84 4.25 1.08 -9.18
CA ALA A 84 5.55 1.55 -8.75
C ALA A 84 6.32 0.47 -7.99
N VAL A 85 7.59 0.29 -8.34
CA VAL A 85 8.50 -0.59 -7.60
C VAL A 85 8.96 0.12 -6.33
N VAL A 86 8.74 -0.51 -5.19
CA VAL A 86 9.22 0.01 -3.90
C VAL A 86 10.50 -0.72 -3.50
N THR A 87 11.61 0.01 -3.41
CA THR A 87 12.91 -0.52 -3.01
C THR A 87 13.40 0.19 -1.76
N SER A 88 13.65 -0.55 -0.69
CA SER A 88 14.06 0.03 0.61
C SER A 88 13.13 1.15 1.09
N GLY A 89 11.83 0.96 0.90
CA GLY A 89 10.80 1.93 1.30
C GLY A 89 10.70 3.17 0.41
N ARG A 90 11.42 3.23 -0.71
CA ARG A 90 11.40 4.36 -1.66
C ARG A 90 10.83 3.93 -2.99
N TRP A 91 10.17 4.87 -3.67
CA TRP A 91 9.61 4.67 -5.00
C TRP A 91 9.75 5.93 -5.85
N GLU A 92 9.73 5.74 -7.16
CA GLU A 92 9.64 6.84 -8.12
C GLU A 92 8.84 6.41 -9.35
N VAL A 93 8.13 7.36 -9.94
CA VAL A 93 7.32 7.18 -11.15
C VAL A 93 7.45 8.44 -12.00
N MET A 94 7.61 8.28 -13.30
CA MET A 94 7.46 9.38 -14.26
C MET A 94 5.98 9.61 -14.52
N ALA A 95 5.49 10.82 -14.21
CA ALA A 95 4.12 11.23 -14.50
C ALA A 95 4.10 12.17 -15.72
N THR A 96 3.11 11.96 -16.58
CA THR A 96 2.81 12.85 -17.73
C THR A 96 1.55 13.64 -17.43
N LEU A 97 1.68 14.95 -17.28
CA LEU A 97 0.61 15.84 -16.83
C LEU A 97 -0.04 16.57 -18.01
N GLY A 98 -1.16 16.02 -18.48
CA GLY A 98 -1.98 16.64 -19.52
C GLY A 98 -1.25 16.81 -20.85
N GLN A 99 -1.60 17.88 -21.57
CA GLN A 99 -1.12 18.22 -22.89
C GLN A 99 -0.68 19.70 -22.92
N ASP A 100 -0.09 20.19 -24.02
CA ASP A 100 0.36 21.59 -24.19
C ASP A 100 -0.72 22.62 -23.83
N ARG A 101 -1.98 22.34 -24.17
CA ARG A 101 -3.13 23.21 -23.83
C ARG A 101 -3.42 23.33 -22.33
N ASP A 102 -2.80 22.49 -21.51
CA ASP A 102 -3.00 22.46 -20.05
C ASP A 102 -1.91 23.25 -19.30
N VAL A 103 -1.03 23.96 -20.01
CA VAL A 103 -0.06 24.88 -19.38
C VAL A 103 -0.79 25.93 -18.54
N GLY A 104 -0.33 26.16 -17.32
CA GLY A 104 -0.95 27.05 -16.34
C GLY A 104 -2.14 26.43 -15.60
N ARG A 105 -2.44 25.15 -15.80
CA ARG A 105 -3.48 24.42 -15.06
C ARG A 105 -2.90 23.68 -13.87
N GLU A 106 -3.72 23.59 -12.81
CA GLU A 106 -3.40 22.77 -11.65
C GLU A 106 -3.69 21.30 -11.94
N PHE A 107 -2.78 20.46 -11.48
CA PHE A 107 -2.91 19.01 -11.49
C PHE A 107 -2.83 18.48 -10.06
N GLU A 108 -3.64 17.50 -9.78
CA GLU A 108 -3.54 16.71 -8.56
C GLU A 108 -2.90 15.36 -8.91
N ILE A 109 -1.89 14.98 -8.13
CA ILE A 109 -1.16 13.72 -8.24
C ILE A 109 -1.42 12.95 -6.95
N VAL A 110 -1.81 11.70 -7.06
CA VAL A 110 -2.05 10.82 -5.92
C VAL A 110 -1.26 9.54 -6.03
N ALA A 111 -0.83 9.01 -4.90
CA ALA A 111 -0.25 7.69 -4.76
C ALA A 111 -1.17 6.84 -3.88
N ALA A 112 -1.59 5.68 -4.38
CA ALA A 112 -2.57 4.80 -3.75
C ALA A 112 -2.09 3.35 -3.74
N VAL A 113 -2.30 2.64 -2.63
CA VAL A 113 -2.03 1.20 -2.54
C VAL A 113 -3.31 0.43 -2.82
N VAL A 114 -3.23 -0.48 -3.78
CA VAL A 114 -4.35 -1.30 -4.24
C VAL A 114 -4.08 -2.79 -4.03
N ASP A 115 -5.12 -3.60 -4.09
CA ASP A 115 -5.01 -5.06 -4.01
C ASP A 115 -4.60 -5.70 -5.36
N ALA A 116 -4.41 -7.01 -5.34
CA ALA A 116 -3.99 -7.76 -6.52
C ALA A 116 -5.04 -7.73 -7.65
N SER A 117 -6.34 -7.72 -7.33
CA SER A 117 -7.41 -7.65 -8.32
C SER A 117 -7.39 -6.31 -9.04
N THR A 118 -7.40 -5.22 -8.28
CA THR A 118 -7.31 -3.86 -8.82
C THR A 118 -6.03 -3.64 -9.62
N ASN A 119 -4.90 -4.19 -9.14
CA ASN A 119 -3.64 -4.12 -9.89
C ASN A 119 -3.76 -4.81 -11.26
N GLN A 120 -4.39 -5.98 -11.34
CA GLN A 120 -4.61 -6.67 -12.62
C GLN A 120 -5.51 -5.87 -13.56
N ASP A 121 -6.58 -5.26 -13.04
CA ASP A 121 -7.48 -4.40 -13.82
C ASP A 121 -6.73 -3.17 -14.40
N LEU A 122 -5.85 -2.56 -13.61
CA LEU A 122 -5.03 -1.43 -14.04
C LEU A 122 -3.98 -1.84 -15.09
N LEU A 123 -3.34 -3.00 -14.93
CA LEU A 123 -2.44 -3.53 -15.96
C LEU A 123 -3.16 -3.85 -17.26
N ALA A 124 -4.37 -4.41 -17.19
CA ALA A 124 -5.20 -4.66 -18.35
C ALA A 124 -5.66 -3.34 -19.00
N TRP A 125 -5.93 -2.29 -18.23
CA TRP A 125 -6.21 -0.95 -18.74
C TRP A 125 -5.01 -0.41 -19.52
N PHE A 126 -3.79 -0.49 -18.97
CA PHE A 126 -2.56 -0.05 -19.66
C PHE A 126 -2.39 -0.77 -21.00
N LYS A 127 -2.48 -2.09 -20.99
CA LYS A 127 -2.35 -2.89 -22.20
C LYS A 127 -3.33 -2.44 -23.28
N ARG A 128 -4.61 -2.25 -22.95
CA ARG A 128 -5.61 -1.77 -23.93
C ARG A 128 -5.32 -0.35 -24.40
N ALA A 129 -4.83 0.53 -23.53
CA ALA A 129 -4.49 1.90 -23.87
C ALA A 129 -3.29 1.95 -24.83
N GLU A 130 -2.26 1.17 -24.60
CA GLU A 130 -1.09 1.04 -25.49
C GLU A 130 -1.48 0.48 -26.85
N GLU A 131 -2.28 -0.60 -26.90
CA GLU A 131 -2.71 -1.24 -28.14
C GLU A 131 -3.60 -0.33 -29.00
N SER A 132 -4.44 0.48 -28.38
CA SER A 132 -5.39 1.38 -29.06
C SER A 132 -4.88 2.81 -29.28
N GLY A 133 -3.82 3.21 -28.58
CA GLY A 133 -3.38 4.61 -28.49
C GLY A 133 -4.37 5.52 -27.73
N ASN A 134 -5.37 4.94 -27.08
CA ASN A 134 -6.44 5.69 -26.38
C ASN A 134 -6.37 5.49 -24.87
N TYR A 135 -5.85 6.48 -24.17
CA TYR A 135 -5.73 6.51 -22.71
C TYR A 135 -6.94 7.17 -22.07
N GLN A 136 -8.01 6.41 -21.88
CA GLN A 136 -9.24 6.91 -21.24
C GLN A 136 -9.03 7.07 -19.73
N GLY A 137 -9.54 8.16 -19.14
CA GLY A 137 -9.54 8.33 -17.70
C GLY A 137 -10.45 7.31 -17.00
N ILE A 138 -10.12 6.97 -15.78
CA ILE A 138 -10.85 6.03 -14.92
C ILE A 138 -11.25 6.69 -13.60
N ASN A 139 -12.18 6.10 -12.88
CA ASN A 139 -12.43 6.48 -11.50
C ASN A 139 -11.20 6.10 -10.64
N LEU A 140 -10.86 6.96 -9.69
CA LEU A 140 -9.78 6.63 -8.75
C LEU A 140 -10.16 5.35 -7.98
N PRO A 141 -9.32 4.31 -8.02
CA PRO A 141 -9.60 3.08 -7.28
C PRO A 141 -9.64 3.35 -5.77
N SER A 142 -10.47 2.59 -5.06
CA SER A 142 -10.42 2.57 -3.60
C SER A 142 -9.11 1.97 -3.12
N THR A 143 -8.52 2.59 -2.09
CA THR A 143 -7.35 2.01 -1.42
C THR A 143 -7.76 0.83 -0.56
N VAL A 144 -6.81 -0.07 -0.30
CA VAL A 144 -7.06 -1.23 0.55
C VAL A 144 -6.68 -0.98 2.00
N GLY A 145 -7.56 -1.41 2.89
CA GLY A 145 -7.32 -1.41 4.32
C GLY A 145 -7.09 -0.01 4.89
N GLU A 146 -6.07 0.12 5.74
CA GLU A 146 -5.72 1.37 6.41
C GLU A 146 -4.79 2.29 5.60
N CYS A 147 -4.50 1.93 4.34
CA CYS A 147 -3.65 2.74 3.46
C CYS A 147 -4.35 4.05 3.09
N ARG A 148 -3.80 5.16 3.54
CA ARG A 148 -4.27 6.48 3.11
C ARG A 148 -3.67 6.85 1.77
N ILE A 149 -4.44 7.53 0.93
CA ILE A 149 -3.94 8.14 -0.30
C ILE A 149 -2.99 9.28 0.07
N ALA A 150 -1.79 9.30 -0.52
CA ALA A 150 -0.93 10.49 -0.51
C ALA A 150 -1.29 11.35 -1.72
N ALA A 151 -1.37 12.66 -1.54
CA ALA A 151 -1.74 13.60 -2.60
C ALA A 151 -0.85 14.83 -2.58
N THR A 152 -0.59 15.38 -3.78
CA THR A 152 0.05 16.67 -3.97
C THR A 152 -0.60 17.42 -5.12
N THR A 153 -0.63 18.74 -5.08
CA THR A 153 -1.15 19.61 -6.14
C THR A 153 -0.01 20.42 -6.74
N VAL A 154 0.09 20.44 -8.05
CA VAL A 154 1.15 21.14 -8.79
C VAL A 154 0.57 21.97 -9.92
N MET A 155 1.32 22.97 -10.41
CA MET A 155 0.96 23.76 -11.58
C MET A 155 1.83 23.34 -12.76
N LYS A 156 1.20 22.98 -13.89
CA LYS A 156 1.93 22.62 -15.11
C LYS A 156 2.54 23.83 -15.78
N THR A 157 3.82 23.76 -16.09
CA THR A 157 4.53 24.69 -17.01
C THR A 157 4.83 23.99 -18.34
N ARG A 158 5.53 24.66 -19.20
CA ARG A 158 6.01 24.09 -20.48
C ARG A 158 7.10 23.06 -20.24
#